data_ffc304a1c4d80b6c89f3f3e7421245ad
#
_entry.id   ffc304a1c4d80b6c89f3f3e7421245ad
#
_cell.length_a   1.000
_cell.length_b   1.000
_cell.length_c   1.000
_cell.angle_alpha   90.00
_cell.angle_beta   90.00
_cell.angle_gamma   90.00
#
_symmetry.space_group_name_H-M   'P 1'
#
loop_
_entity.id
_entity.type
_entity.pdbx_description
1 polymer ?
#
loop_
_entity_poly.entity_id
_entity_poly.type
_entity_poly.pdbx_seq_one_letter_code
_entity_poly.pdbx_strand_id
1 'polypeptide(L)'
;MSHSSSTTTVAASLSTSRKIDVAGAAPKFVVFGGTGLLGSALVRRLTSSGRPNTLLAPSREKLDLMDSASVRQYLSSERADMVIVAAGRVGGILDNINNPYDLIIQNTVIQANIAQAMADLDDGRVMFFGSSCMYPKVIEQPMAESSIHSGTPEPTSMSYAVSKMSGMQLAIAYNAQFGRRRFMGVVPNSIYGPNDNFDPQNGHVVSALISKFHKAKQDSLARLTLWGSGKVRREFLYCDDVADAVISLADLDWDTDALDDDFFNEPVNIGAGFDYSIAELAGTIASVVGYEGEIDWDTSMPDGSLQKLLDGSKMTKMGWQPHTSLADGLAKTYEWYCERLASE
;
A
#
# COMPACT_ATOMS: atom_id res chain seq x y z
N MET A 1 14.23 49.78 33.00
CA MET A 1 14.82 49.38 31.72
C MET A 1 13.90 48.34 31.12
N SER A 2 13.04 48.78 30.23
CA SER A 2 12.01 47.96 29.59
C SER A 2 12.55 47.41 28.29
N HIS A 3 12.68 46.09 28.17
CA HIS A 3 12.96 45.41 26.90
C HIS A 3 11.64 45.09 26.20
N SER A 4 11.33 45.83 25.18
CA SER A 4 10.27 45.52 24.23
C SER A 4 10.79 44.47 23.24
N SER A 5 10.28 43.25 23.31
CA SER A 5 10.46 42.21 22.30
C SER A 5 9.46 42.44 21.17
N SER A 6 9.93 42.90 20.03
CA SER A 6 9.16 42.99 18.79
C SER A 6 8.98 41.59 18.20
N THR A 7 7.82 41.02 18.34
CA THR A 7 7.40 39.78 17.64
C THR A 7 7.04 40.22 16.20
N THR A 8 7.92 39.94 15.27
CA THR A 8 7.62 40.07 13.84
C THR A 8 6.71 38.94 13.41
N THR A 9 5.43 39.22 13.29
CA THR A 9 4.44 38.32 12.72
C THR A 9 4.67 38.27 11.21
N VAL A 10 5.28 37.21 10.72
CA VAL A 10 5.30 36.87 9.30
C VAL A 10 3.91 36.40 8.93
N ALA A 11 3.07 37.30 8.44
CA ALA A 11 1.82 36.92 7.79
C ALA A 11 2.18 36.22 6.47
N ALA A 12 2.20 34.87 6.49
CA ALA A 12 2.26 34.09 5.27
C ALA A 12 0.97 34.36 4.48
N SER A 13 1.12 34.89 3.27
CA SER A 13 0.02 35.01 2.31
C SER A 13 -0.53 33.59 2.06
N LEU A 14 -1.77 33.37 2.42
CA LEU A 14 -2.51 32.15 2.10
C LEU A 14 -2.63 32.08 0.57
N SER A 15 -1.70 31.38 -0.06
CA SER A 15 -1.83 30.93 -1.43
C SER A 15 -2.96 29.89 -1.44
N THR A 16 -4.02 30.19 -2.20
CA THR A 16 -5.16 29.30 -2.42
C THR A 16 -4.65 27.97 -2.93
N SER A 17 -4.84 26.88 -2.14
CA SER A 17 -4.52 25.54 -2.58
C SER A 17 -5.30 25.26 -3.88
N ARG A 18 -4.60 24.73 -4.88
CA ARG A 18 -5.22 24.37 -6.16
C ARG A 18 -6.13 23.17 -5.90
N LYS A 19 -7.45 23.38 -6.01
CA LYS A 19 -8.40 22.26 -6.14
C LYS A 19 -7.93 21.43 -7.32
N ILE A 20 -8.04 20.11 -7.25
CA ILE A 20 -7.98 19.28 -8.46
C ILE A 20 -9.22 19.68 -9.25
N ASP A 21 -9.09 20.74 -10.07
CA ASP A 21 -10.23 21.39 -10.70
C ASP A 21 -10.66 20.56 -11.91
N VAL A 22 -11.76 19.85 -11.75
CA VAL A 22 -12.41 19.05 -12.81
C VAL A 22 -12.95 19.96 -13.94
N ALA A 23 -12.84 21.29 -13.80
CA ALA A 23 -13.46 22.25 -14.73
C ALA A 23 -12.51 22.84 -15.79
N GLY A 24 -11.19 22.64 -15.76
CA GLY A 24 -10.30 23.36 -16.68
C GLY A 24 -9.10 22.62 -17.27
N ALA A 25 -8.40 21.78 -16.52
CA ALA A 25 -7.25 21.01 -17.01
C ALA A 25 -7.27 19.60 -16.44
N ALA A 26 -6.89 18.62 -17.27
CA ALA A 26 -6.78 17.24 -16.83
C ALA A 26 -5.74 17.11 -15.70
N PRO A 27 -6.07 16.53 -14.52
CA PRO A 27 -5.13 16.38 -13.42
C PRO A 27 -3.93 15.54 -13.81
N LYS A 28 -2.74 15.93 -13.33
CA LYS A 28 -1.50 15.21 -13.56
C LYS A 28 -1.17 14.32 -12.37
N PHE A 29 -1.11 13.02 -12.61
CA PHE A 29 -0.71 12.00 -11.65
C PHE A 29 0.72 11.53 -11.89
N VAL A 30 1.48 11.38 -10.82
CA VAL A 30 2.76 10.64 -10.81
C VAL A 30 2.60 9.42 -9.92
N VAL A 31 2.82 8.23 -10.47
CA VAL A 31 2.80 6.95 -9.75
C VAL A 31 4.20 6.39 -9.68
N PHE A 32 4.86 6.48 -8.53
CA PHE A 32 6.13 5.82 -8.31
C PHE A 32 5.92 4.35 -7.97
N GLY A 33 6.69 3.46 -8.60
CA GLY A 33 6.53 2.02 -8.48
C GLY A 33 5.47 1.43 -9.42
N GLY A 34 5.20 2.08 -10.56
CA GLY A 34 4.16 1.72 -11.53
C GLY A 34 4.27 0.32 -12.15
N THR A 35 5.37 -0.40 -11.94
CA THR A 35 5.58 -1.79 -12.43
C THR A 35 5.29 -2.87 -11.38
N GLY A 36 5.17 -2.49 -10.09
CA GLY A 36 4.85 -3.44 -9.01
C GLY A 36 3.35 -3.74 -8.90
N LEU A 37 2.99 -4.64 -7.99
CA LEU A 37 1.63 -5.10 -7.75
C LEU A 37 0.61 -3.95 -7.69
N LEU A 38 0.71 -3.07 -6.70
CA LEU A 38 -0.23 -1.96 -6.53
C LEU A 38 -0.02 -0.85 -7.55
N GLY A 39 1.23 -0.52 -7.87
CA GLY A 39 1.53 0.56 -8.82
C GLY A 39 1.00 0.26 -10.22
N SER A 40 1.10 -1.00 -10.70
CA SER A 40 0.54 -1.39 -12.00
C SER A 40 -0.99 -1.38 -12.00
N ALA A 41 -1.62 -1.73 -10.88
CA ALA A 41 -3.07 -1.62 -10.72
C ALA A 41 -3.52 -0.14 -10.79
N LEU A 42 -2.82 0.76 -10.10
CA LEU A 42 -3.08 2.21 -10.18
C LEU A 42 -2.93 2.75 -11.60
N VAL A 43 -1.84 2.38 -12.29
CA VAL A 43 -1.61 2.77 -13.70
C VAL A 43 -2.75 2.27 -14.58
N ARG A 44 -3.13 1.01 -14.47
CA ARG A 44 -4.23 0.39 -15.23
C ARG A 44 -5.56 1.10 -14.97
N ARG A 45 -5.91 1.32 -13.70
CA ARG A 45 -7.18 1.94 -13.31
C ARG A 45 -7.26 3.42 -13.72
N LEU A 46 -6.20 4.20 -13.53
CA LEU A 46 -6.14 5.59 -13.99
C LEU A 46 -6.23 5.69 -15.52
N THR A 47 -5.59 4.78 -16.26
CA THR A 47 -5.65 4.74 -17.73
C THR A 47 -7.03 4.35 -18.23
N SER A 48 -7.70 3.37 -17.60
CA SER A 48 -9.00 2.86 -18.01
C SER A 48 -10.19 3.67 -17.48
N SER A 49 -9.97 4.67 -16.62
CA SER A 49 -11.03 5.45 -15.95
C SER A 49 -11.93 6.24 -16.90
N GLY A 50 -11.52 6.43 -18.15
CA GLY A 50 -12.22 7.29 -19.13
C GLY A 50 -12.18 8.77 -18.78
N ARG A 51 -11.54 9.17 -17.67
CA ARG A 51 -11.37 10.56 -17.28
C ARG A 51 -10.12 11.13 -17.94
N PRO A 52 -10.16 12.37 -18.44
CA PRO A 52 -8.95 13.02 -18.90
C PRO A 52 -7.99 13.19 -17.72
N ASN A 53 -6.81 12.59 -17.82
CA ASN A 53 -5.71 12.78 -16.88
C ASN A 53 -4.37 12.65 -17.62
N THR A 54 -3.32 13.23 -17.05
CA THR A 54 -1.94 12.98 -17.46
C THR A 54 -1.31 12.05 -16.43
N LEU A 55 -0.88 10.86 -16.88
CA LEU A 55 -0.29 9.85 -16.02
C LEU A 55 1.19 9.66 -16.33
N LEU A 56 2.04 9.80 -15.33
CA LEU A 56 3.47 9.55 -15.38
C LEU A 56 3.82 8.42 -14.40
N ALA A 57 4.49 7.39 -14.88
CA ALA A 57 4.96 6.27 -14.05
C ALA A 57 6.41 5.94 -14.43
N PRO A 58 7.40 6.75 -13.95
CA PRO A 58 8.79 6.55 -14.30
C PRO A 58 9.31 5.21 -13.77
N SER A 59 10.06 4.48 -14.61
CA SER A 59 10.76 3.29 -14.19
C SER A 59 11.98 3.65 -13.33
N ARG A 60 12.52 2.67 -12.58
CA ARG A 60 13.73 2.86 -11.77
C ARG A 60 14.95 3.28 -12.61
N GLU A 61 15.02 2.85 -13.85
CA GLU A 61 16.09 3.22 -14.78
C GLU A 61 16.03 4.70 -15.19
N LYS A 62 14.82 5.28 -15.23
CA LYS A 62 14.60 6.69 -15.55
C LYS A 62 14.72 7.61 -14.34
N LEU A 63 14.39 7.10 -13.16
CA LEU A 63 14.42 7.87 -11.92
C LEU A 63 14.73 6.96 -10.73
N ASP A 64 15.94 7.13 -10.16
CA ASP A 64 16.29 6.48 -8.90
C ASP A 64 15.73 7.30 -7.74
N LEU A 65 14.76 6.75 -7.02
CA LEU A 65 14.14 7.40 -5.86
C LEU A 65 15.07 7.50 -4.64
N MET A 66 16.21 6.82 -4.67
CA MET A 66 17.27 6.95 -3.65
C MET A 66 18.12 8.21 -3.87
N ASP A 67 18.12 8.79 -5.06
CA ASP A 67 18.81 10.05 -5.37
C ASP A 67 17.89 11.26 -5.14
N SER A 68 18.12 11.98 -4.05
CA SER A 68 17.31 13.13 -3.65
C SER A 68 17.34 14.27 -4.67
N ALA A 69 18.47 14.49 -5.36
CA ALA A 69 18.59 15.55 -6.36
C ALA A 69 17.74 15.24 -7.59
N SER A 70 17.80 13.99 -8.09
CA SER A 70 16.98 13.54 -9.22
C SER A 70 15.48 13.56 -8.89
N VAL A 71 15.07 13.15 -7.69
CA VAL A 71 13.66 13.21 -7.24
C VAL A 71 13.18 14.66 -7.20
N ARG A 72 13.96 15.57 -6.59
CA ARG A 72 13.62 17.01 -6.53
C ARG A 72 13.49 17.61 -7.93
N GLN A 73 14.46 17.36 -8.81
CA GLN A 73 14.44 17.85 -10.18
C GLN A 73 13.22 17.35 -10.93
N TYR A 74 12.93 16.05 -10.85
CA TYR A 74 11.78 15.43 -11.52
C TYR A 74 10.46 16.04 -11.06
N LEU A 75 10.20 16.06 -9.75
CA LEU A 75 8.94 16.60 -9.21
C LEU A 75 8.78 18.09 -9.47
N SER A 76 9.87 18.87 -9.43
CA SER A 76 9.85 20.31 -9.77
C SER A 76 9.53 20.55 -11.25
N SER A 77 10.01 19.71 -12.16
CA SER A 77 9.73 19.84 -13.60
C SER A 77 8.32 19.37 -13.96
N GLU A 78 7.85 18.29 -13.35
CA GLU A 78 6.56 17.70 -13.70
C GLU A 78 5.37 18.44 -13.06
N ARG A 79 5.53 19.03 -11.86
CA ARG A 79 4.46 19.78 -11.18
C ARG A 79 3.16 18.97 -11.11
N ALA A 80 3.24 17.77 -10.55
CA ALA A 80 2.09 16.87 -10.44
C ALA A 80 1.04 17.39 -9.46
N ASP A 81 -0.24 17.22 -9.79
CA ASP A 81 -1.36 17.51 -8.88
C ASP A 81 -1.45 16.43 -7.79
N MET A 82 -1.12 15.18 -8.13
CA MET A 82 -1.12 14.05 -7.21
C MET A 82 0.10 13.14 -7.43
N VAL A 83 0.85 12.89 -6.37
CA VAL A 83 1.94 11.91 -6.32
C VAL A 83 1.51 10.71 -5.48
N ILE A 84 1.53 9.51 -6.06
CA ILE A 84 1.17 8.25 -5.38
C ILE A 84 2.43 7.39 -5.25
N VAL A 85 2.86 7.12 -4.00
CA VAL A 85 4.14 6.48 -3.71
C VAL A 85 3.95 4.97 -3.47
N ALA A 86 3.67 4.21 -4.55
CA ALA A 86 3.60 2.75 -4.50
C ALA A 86 4.98 2.08 -4.56
N ALA A 87 6.04 2.87 -4.73
CA ALA A 87 7.41 2.39 -4.69
C ALA A 87 7.85 2.04 -3.27
N GLY A 88 8.59 0.96 -3.14
CA GLY A 88 9.20 0.51 -1.90
C GLY A 88 9.72 -0.91 -2.03
N ARG A 89 10.64 -1.29 -1.13
CA ARG A 89 11.06 -2.67 -0.99
C ARG A 89 10.08 -3.39 -0.08
N VAL A 90 9.50 -4.47 -0.57
CA VAL A 90 8.56 -5.33 0.14
C VAL A 90 9.03 -6.78 -0.01
N GLY A 91 8.88 -7.58 1.04
CA GLY A 91 9.26 -8.98 1.00
C GLY A 91 8.47 -9.82 1.99
N GLY A 92 8.49 -11.15 1.80
CA GLY A 92 7.92 -12.11 2.73
C GLY A 92 8.68 -12.17 4.06
N ILE A 93 8.29 -13.10 4.93
CA ILE A 93 8.87 -13.25 6.28
C ILE A 93 10.40 -13.49 6.21
N LEU A 94 10.86 -14.33 5.27
CA LEU A 94 12.29 -14.63 5.13
C LEU A 94 13.11 -13.43 4.68
N ASP A 95 12.59 -12.60 3.75
CA ASP A 95 13.29 -11.37 3.33
C ASP A 95 13.37 -10.37 4.49
N ASN A 96 12.33 -10.24 5.29
CA ASN A 96 12.33 -9.39 6.48
C ASN A 96 13.37 -9.84 7.53
N ILE A 97 13.55 -11.15 7.71
CA ILE A 97 14.54 -11.70 8.64
C ILE A 97 15.97 -11.52 8.11
N ASN A 98 16.19 -11.77 6.82
CA ASN A 98 17.52 -11.82 6.21
C ASN A 98 18.06 -10.43 5.80
N ASN A 99 17.16 -9.49 5.44
CA ASN A 99 17.52 -8.18 4.89
C ASN A 99 16.86 -7.00 5.62
N PRO A 100 16.85 -6.97 6.98
CA PRO A 100 16.14 -5.93 7.74
C PRO A 100 16.72 -4.53 7.51
N TYR A 101 18.03 -4.40 7.34
CA TYR A 101 18.70 -3.12 7.08
C TYR A 101 18.27 -2.54 5.72
N ASP A 102 18.26 -3.35 4.68
CA ASP A 102 17.89 -2.91 3.35
C ASP A 102 16.42 -2.48 3.27
N LEU A 103 15.54 -3.19 3.98
CA LEU A 103 14.12 -2.85 4.06
C LEU A 103 13.89 -1.51 4.74
N ILE A 104 14.56 -1.24 5.87
CA ILE A 104 14.36 0.02 6.57
C ILE A 104 15.00 1.19 5.81
N ILE A 105 16.24 1.05 5.34
CA ILE A 105 16.96 2.17 4.72
C ILE A 105 16.33 2.58 3.38
N GLN A 106 16.02 1.63 2.50
CA GLN A 106 15.48 1.95 1.19
C GLN A 106 14.10 2.61 1.30
N ASN A 107 13.19 2.03 2.10
CA ASN A 107 11.86 2.60 2.26
C ASN A 107 11.90 3.99 2.91
N THR A 108 12.71 4.17 3.95
CA THR A 108 12.81 5.46 4.64
C THR A 108 13.38 6.55 3.73
N VAL A 109 14.46 6.24 2.99
CA VAL A 109 15.09 7.22 2.08
C VAL A 109 14.17 7.59 0.94
N ILE A 110 13.48 6.63 0.30
CA ILE A 110 12.51 6.91 -0.77
C ILE A 110 11.42 7.86 -0.26
N GLN A 111 10.81 7.55 0.88
CA GLN A 111 9.75 8.38 1.46
C GLN A 111 10.25 9.78 1.84
N ALA A 112 11.44 9.88 2.45
CA ALA A 112 12.03 11.14 2.85
C ALA A 112 12.37 12.04 1.65
N ASN A 113 12.96 11.47 0.59
CA ASN A 113 13.30 12.22 -0.62
C ASN A 113 12.05 12.80 -1.30
N ILE A 114 10.97 12.00 -1.40
CA ILE A 114 9.72 12.45 -2.00
C ILE A 114 9.03 13.49 -1.10
N ALA A 115 8.97 13.23 0.21
CA ALA A 115 8.37 14.17 1.16
C ALA A 115 9.07 15.53 1.12
N GLN A 116 10.41 15.54 1.13
CA GLN A 116 11.19 16.78 1.06
C GLN A 116 10.95 17.51 -0.27
N ALA A 117 11.00 16.80 -1.39
CA ALA A 117 10.77 17.39 -2.70
C ALA A 117 9.36 18.00 -2.83
N MET A 118 8.33 17.30 -2.30
CA MET A 118 6.95 17.81 -2.30
C MET A 118 6.72 18.93 -1.30
N ALA A 119 7.45 18.96 -0.19
CA ALA A 119 7.41 20.08 0.76
C ALA A 119 8.00 21.36 0.20
N ASP A 120 9.01 21.26 -0.67
CA ASP A 120 9.64 22.41 -1.34
C ASP A 120 8.75 23.02 -2.44
N LEU A 121 7.68 22.33 -2.85
CA LEU A 121 6.69 22.82 -3.81
C LEU A 121 5.50 23.47 -3.08
N ASP A 122 4.92 24.52 -3.70
CA ASP A 122 3.75 25.21 -3.13
C ASP A 122 2.43 24.48 -3.37
N ASP A 123 2.41 23.53 -4.30
CA ASP A 123 1.22 22.81 -4.77
C ASP A 123 1.46 21.30 -4.91
N GLY A 124 0.40 20.58 -5.27
CA GLY A 124 0.39 19.12 -5.40
C GLY A 124 0.19 18.40 -4.06
N ARG A 125 -0.33 17.20 -4.14
CA ARG A 125 -0.66 16.31 -3.02
C ARG A 125 0.15 15.03 -3.11
N VAL A 126 0.38 14.35 -1.98
CA VAL A 126 1.10 13.08 -1.97
C VAL A 126 0.43 12.05 -1.06
N MET A 127 0.36 10.81 -1.54
CA MET A 127 -0.08 9.65 -0.77
C MET A 127 1.08 8.68 -0.54
N PHE A 128 1.30 8.32 0.73
CA PHE A 128 2.24 7.30 1.15
C PHE A 128 1.50 6.03 1.58
N PHE A 129 2.07 4.87 1.25
CA PHE A 129 1.53 3.58 1.68
C PHE A 129 2.22 3.07 2.93
N GLY A 130 1.41 2.86 3.98
CA GLY A 130 1.74 2.06 5.14
C GLY A 130 1.59 0.57 4.87
N SER A 131 1.44 -0.18 5.94
CA SER A 131 1.20 -1.63 5.93
C SER A 131 0.55 -2.07 7.24
N SER A 132 -0.27 -3.09 7.21
CA SER A 132 -0.80 -3.73 8.43
C SER A 132 0.31 -4.29 9.36
N CYS A 133 1.56 -4.38 8.89
CA CYS A 133 2.72 -4.72 9.73
C CYS A 133 3.08 -3.63 10.74
N MET A 134 2.59 -2.39 10.58
CA MET A 134 2.81 -1.29 11.53
C MET A 134 2.05 -1.47 12.85
N TYR A 135 0.97 -2.25 12.83
CA TYR A 135 0.15 -2.50 14.01
C TYR A 135 0.85 -3.41 15.01
N PRO A 136 0.56 -3.25 16.31
CA PRO A 136 1.08 -4.13 17.34
C PRO A 136 0.79 -5.60 17.06
N LYS A 137 1.74 -6.49 17.45
CA LYS A 137 1.57 -7.94 17.33
C LYS A 137 0.33 -8.45 18.09
N VAL A 138 0.09 -7.90 19.26
CA VAL A 138 -1.07 -8.22 20.11
C VAL A 138 -1.95 -7.00 20.16
N ILE A 139 -3.12 -7.08 19.56
CA ILE A 139 -4.05 -5.97 19.39
C ILE A 139 -5.47 -6.49 19.20
N GLU A 140 -6.45 -5.72 19.64
CA GLU A 140 -7.87 -5.97 19.39
C GLU A 140 -8.19 -5.88 17.89
N GLN A 141 -9.10 -6.73 17.43
CA GLN A 141 -9.55 -6.78 16.05
C GLN A 141 -11.02 -6.31 15.94
N PRO A 142 -11.37 -5.55 14.89
CA PRO A 142 -10.50 -5.03 13.84
C PRO A 142 -9.57 -3.92 14.32
N MET A 143 -8.40 -3.78 13.68
CA MET A 143 -7.34 -2.84 14.06
C MET A 143 -7.70 -1.42 13.62
N ALA A 144 -7.97 -0.52 14.57
CA ALA A 144 -8.23 0.88 14.31
C ALA A 144 -6.92 1.66 14.07
N GLU A 145 -6.93 2.71 13.24
CA GLU A 145 -5.76 3.51 12.87
C GLU A 145 -5.07 4.12 14.10
N SER A 146 -5.83 4.58 15.07
CA SER A 146 -5.33 5.16 16.34
C SER A 146 -4.47 4.19 17.17
N SER A 147 -4.55 2.89 16.88
CA SER A 147 -3.81 1.87 17.62
C SER A 147 -2.42 1.55 17.05
N ILE A 148 -1.98 2.18 15.95
CA ILE A 148 -0.65 1.93 15.36
C ILE A 148 0.49 2.11 16.37
N HIS A 149 0.38 3.09 17.27
CA HIS A 149 1.41 3.39 18.28
C HIS A 149 1.13 2.79 19.66
N SER A 150 0.12 1.91 19.81
CA SER A 150 -0.27 1.36 21.11
C SER A 150 0.60 0.19 21.62
N GLY A 151 1.54 -0.29 20.80
CA GLY A 151 2.40 -1.41 21.17
C GLY A 151 3.49 -1.69 20.14
N THR A 152 4.15 -2.86 20.29
CA THR A 152 5.28 -3.25 19.47
C THR A 152 4.82 -4.10 18.27
N PRO A 153 5.19 -3.77 17.03
CA PRO A 153 4.96 -4.60 15.86
C PRO A 153 5.58 -5.99 15.96
N GLU A 154 5.23 -6.88 15.03
CA GLU A 154 5.82 -8.22 14.95
C GLU A 154 7.35 -8.13 14.79
N PRO A 155 8.14 -8.75 15.69
CA PRO A 155 9.60 -8.62 15.67
C PRO A 155 10.25 -9.02 14.33
N THR A 156 9.71 -10.02 13.64
CA THR A 156 10.26 -10.49 12.35
C THR A 156 10.12 -9.47 11.24
N SER A 157 9.19 -8.53 11.34
CA SER A 157 8.98 -7.46 10.34
C SER A 157 9.21 -6.06 10.91
N MET A 158 9.88 -5.93 12.05
CA MET A 158 10.07 -4.67 12.76
C MET A 158 10.69 -3.57 11.89
N SER A 159 11.78 -3.86 11.18
CA SER A 159 12.48 -2.87 10.35
C SER A 159 11.60 -2.35 9.21
N TYR A 160 10.84 -3.23 8.57
CA TYR A 160 9.86 -2.84 7.57
C TYR A 160 8.72 -2.01 8.18
N ALA A 161 8.15 -2.46 9.31
CA ALA A 161 7.09 -1.75 10.00
C ALA A 161 7.50 -0.32 10.37
N VAL A 162 8.69 -0.15 10.97
CA VAL A 162 9.24 1.18 11.34
C VAL A 162 9.43 2.06 10.11
N SER A 163 9.94 1.52 9.00
CA SER A 163 10.09 2.30 7.76
C SER A 163 8.73 2.78 7.22
N LYS A 164 7.69 1.98 7.34
CA LYS A 164 6.33 2.37 6.91
C LYS A 164 5.69 3.37 7.89
N MET A 165 5.90 3.19 9.18
CA MET A 165 5.47 4.16 10.20
C MET A 165 6.10 5.54 9.97
N SER A 166 7.38 5.60 9.56
CA SER A 166 8.04 6.87 9.28
C SER A 166 7.36 7.64 8.13
N GLY A 167 6.90 6.97 7.08
CA GLY A 167 6.14 7.59 5.99
C GLY A 167 4.79 8.14 6.45
N MET A 168 4.10 7.43 7.35
CA MET A 168 2.85 7.94 7.93
C MET A 168 3.12 9.18 8.78
N GLN A 169 4.17 9.15 9.61
CA GLN A 169 4.55 10.30 10.43
C GLN A 169 5.02 11.50 9.61
N LEU A 170 5.70 11.30 8.49
CA LEU A 170 6.04 12.39 7.56
C LEU A 170 4.78 13.12 7.05
N ALA A 171 3.72 12.36 6.70
CA ALA A 171 2.46 12.96 6.24
C ALA A 171 1.79 13.78 7.35
N ILE A 172 1.62 13.19 8.53
CA ILE A 172 1.00 13.83 9.69
C ILE A 172 1.78 15.09 10.12
N ALA A 173 3.11 14.95 10.26
CA ALA A 173 3.97 16.05 10.71
C ALA A 173 3.98 17.22 9.73
N TYR A 174 3.98 16.95 8.41
CA TYR A 174 3.88 18.01 7.40
C TYR A 174 2.57 18.80 7.54
N ASN A 175 1.45 18.08 7.59
CA ASN A 175 0.14 18.71 7.69
C ASN A 175 0.01 19.54 8.98
N ALA A 176 0.45 19.02 10.12
CA ALA A 176 0.41 19.70 11.39
C ALA A 176 1.31 20.95 11.43
N GLN A 177 2.54 20.86 10.89
CA GLN A 177 3.50 21.95 10.91
C GLN A 177 3.11 23.13 10.02
N PHE A 178 2.56 22.82 8.84
CA PHE A 178 2.26 23.84 7.84
C PHE A 178 0.78 24.25 7.77
N GLY A 179 -0.10 23.59 8.56
CA GLY A 179 -1.55 23.83 8.55
C GLY A 179 -2.18 23.55 7.17
N ARG A 180 -1.70 22.51 6.47
CA ARG A 180 -2.12 22.17 5.11
C ARG A 180 -2.46 20.68 5.02
N ARG A 181 -3.48 20.34 4.26
CA ARG A 181 -3.90 18.95 4.00
C ARG A 181 -3.36 18.47 2.65
N ARG A 182 -2.02 18.31 2.55
CA ARG A 182 -1.35 17.92 1.30
C ARG A 182 -0.77 16.51 1.32
N PHE A 183 -0.54 15.94 2.49
CA PHE A 183 0.05 14.63 2.64
C PHE A 183 -0.95 13.70 3.30
N MET A 184 -1.09 12.47 2.77
CA MET A 184 -1.99 11.45 3.32
C MET A 184 -1.28 10.12 3.42
N GLY A 185 -1.46 9.44 4.55
CA GLY A 185 -1.06 8.05 4.72
C GLY A 185 -2.24 7.12 4.46
N VAL A 186 -2.03 6.03 3.72
CA VAL A 186 -3.04 4.98 3.52
C VAL A 186 -2.46 3.62 3.87
N VAL A 187 -3.26 2.77 4.50
CA VAL A 187 -2.83 1.47 5.00
C VAL A 187 -3.70 0.37 4.42
N PRO A 188 -3.30 -0.24 3.31
CA PRO A 188 -3.97 -1.44 2.81
C PRO A 188 -3.51 -2.67 3.60
N ASN A 189 -4.39 -3.68 3.67
CA ASN A 189 -4.01 -5.00 4.19
C ASN A 189 -3.39 -5.86 3.08
N SER A 190 -3.41 -7.18 3.20
CA SER A 190 -2.73 -8.10 2.28
C SER A 190 -3.27 -7.97 0.86
N ILE A 191 -2.57 -7.17 0.05
CA ILE A 191 -2.90 -6.97 -1.36
C ILE A 191 -2.40 -8.18 -2.16
N TYR A 192 -3.16 -8.62 -3.16
CA TYR A 192 -2.76 -9.65 -4.12
C TYR A 192 -3.26 -9.29 -5.53
N GLY A 193 -2.65 -9.88 -6.55
CA GLY A 193 -3.05 -9.65 -7.94
C GLY A 193 -1.91 -9.80 -8.94
N PRO A 194 -2.11 -9.39 -10.19
CA PRO A 194 -1.09 -9.31 -11.23
C PRO A 194 0.14 -8.50 -10.80
N ASN A 195 1.31 -8.88 -11.31
CA ASN A 195 2.61 -8.26 -10.99
C ASN A 195 3.10 -8.42 -9.53
N ASP A 196 2.50 -9.32 -8.74
CA ASP A 196 3.07 -9.69 -7.45
C ASP A 196 4.31 -10.60 -7.60
N ASN A 197 4.99 -10.86 -6.49
CA ASN A 197 6.12 -11.79 -6.44
C ASN A 197 5.61 -13.23 -6.21
N PHE A 198 5.69 -14.07 -7.24
CA PHE A 198 5.24 -15.47 -7.21
C PHE A 198 6.34 -16.46 -6.76
N ASP A 199 7.46 -15.97 -6.23
CA ASP A 199 8.47 -16.84 -5.64
C ASP A 199 7.86 -17.66 -4.48
N PRO A 200 7.95 -19.01 -4.50
CA PRO A 200 7.29 -19.87 -3.52
C PRO A 200 7.86 -19.76 -2.10
N GLN A 201 9.03 -19.12 -1.92
CA GLN A 201 9.69 -18.95 -0.62
C GLN A 201 9.64 -17.50 -0.14
N ASN A 202 9.81 -16.52 -1.05
CA ASN A 202 9.97 -15.11 -0.73
C ASN A 202 8.75 -14.25 -1.11
N GLY A 203 7.78 -14.82 -1.84
CA GLY A 203 6.54 -14.15 -2.22
C GLY A 203 5.57 -13.96 -1.05
N HIS A 204 4.55 -13.13 -1.27
CA HIS A 204 3.41 -13.03 -0.36
C HIS A 204 2.59 -14.33 -0.38
N VAL A 205 1.82 -14.57 0.69
CA VAL A 205 1.13 -15.84 0.89
C VAL A 205 0.24 -16.26 -0.30
N VAL A 206 -0.53 -15.34 -0.89
CA VAL A 206 -1.41 -15.63 -2.03
C VAL A 206 -0.59 -16.07 -3.24
N SER A 207 0.38 -15.28 -3.64
CA SER A 207 1.21 -15.50 -4.83
C SER A 207 2.09 -16.73 -4.68
N ALA A 208 2.67 -16.95 -3.49
CA ALA A 208 3.45 -18.13 -3.19
C ALA A 208 2.58 -19.41 -3.22
N LEU A 209 1.34 -19.36 -2.71
CA LEU A 209 0.41 -20.49 -2.78
C LEU A 209 -0.02 -20.78 -4.22
N ILE A 210 -0.36 -19.76 -5.02
CA ILE A 210 -0.69 -19.95 -6.45
C ILE A 210 0.46 -20.68 -7.17
N SER A 211 1.69 -20.24 -6.99
CA SER A 211 2.87 -20.87 -7.58
C SER A 211 3.05 -22.33 -7.14
N LYS A 212 2.88 -22.61 -5.83
CA LYS A 212 2.97 -23.98 -5.28
C LYS A 212 1.87 -24.91 -5.81
N PHE A 213 0.62 -24.44 -5.86
CA PHE A 213 -0.50 -25.22 -6.37
C PHE A 213 -0.38 -25.46 -7.88
N HIS A 214 0.07 -24.44 -8.65
CA HIS A 214 0.33 -24.59 -10.07
C HIS A 214 1.37 -25.68 -10.33
N LYS A 215 2.50 -25.63 -9.62
CA LYS A 215 3.54 -26.64 -9.74
C LYS A 215 3.06 -28.03 -9.30
N ALA A 216 2.33 -28.13 -8.19
CA ALA A 216 1.78 -29.41 -7.71
C ALA A 216 0.83 -30.04 -8.74
N LYS A 217 0.01 -29.23 -9.43
CA LYS A 217 -0.85 -29.69 -10.53
C LYS A 217 -0.02 -30.16 -11.73
N GLN A 218 0.99 -29.39 -12.17
CA GLN A 218 1.86 -29.77 -13.27
C GLN A 218 2.58 -31.09 -13.01
N ASP A 219 3.09 -31.27 -11.78
CA ASP A 219 3.82 -32.47 -11.36
C ASP A 219 2.85 -33.63 -11.00
N SER A 220 1.53 -33.45 -11.10
CA SER A 220 0.49 -34.42 -10.75
C SER A 220 0.66 -34.96 -9.32
N LEU A 221 1.05 -34.10 -8.37
CA LEU A 221 1.27 -34.52 -6.99
C LEU A 221 -0.06 -34.91 -6.34
N ALA A 222 -0.11 -36.12 -5.74
CA ALA A 222 -1.27 -36.57 -5.00
C ALA A 222 -1.49 -35.79 -3.70
N ARG A 223 -0.43 -35.13 -3.19
CA ARG A 223 -0.45 -34.41 -1.91
C ARG A 223 0.49 -33.18 -1.95
N LEU A 224 0.01 -32.05 -1.42
CA LEU A 224 0.78 -30.81 -1.23
C LEU A 224 0.80 -30.45 0.25
N THR A 225 2.00 -30.36 0.85
CA THR A 225 2.16 -29.95 2.25
C THR A 225 2.40 -28.44 2.33
N LEU A 226 1.57 -27.75 3.09
CA LEU A 226 1.67 -26.31 3.39
C LEU A 226 2.13 -26.09 4.83
N TRP A 227 2.78 -24.95 5.09
CA TRP A 227 3.29 -24.60 6.40
C TRP A 227 2.20 -24.12 7.36
N GLY A 228 2.37 -24.40 8.66
CA GLY A 228 1.52 -23.92 9.74
C GLY A 228 0.27 -24.77 9.93
N SER A 229 -0.67 -24.25 10.69
CA SER A 229 -1.93 -24.94 11.00
C SER A 229 -3.06 -24.67 9.98
N GLY A 230 -2.90 -23.71 9.09
CA GLY A 230 -3.95 -23.21 8.21
C GLY A 230 -5.04 -22.37 8.91
N LYS A 231 -4.99 -22.22 10.25
CA LYS A 231 -6.05 -21.57 11.05
C LYS A 231 -5.92 -20.07 11.17
N VAL A 232 -4.73 -19.50 10.95
CA VAL A 232 -4.52 -18.06 11.03
C VAL A 232 -5.36 -17.33 9.98
N ARG A 233 -5.90 -16.17 10.35
CA ARG A 233 -6.85 -15.44 9.52
C ARG A 233 -6.22 -14.16 8.97
N ARG A 234 -6.50 -13.89 7.70
CA ARG A 234 -6.01 -12.70 6.98
C ARG A 234 -7.11 -12.12 6.12
N GLU A 235 -7.09 -10.83 6.03
CA GLU A 235 -7.86 -10.05 5.09
C GLU A 235 -7.09 -9.97 3.77
N PHE A 236 -7.75 -10.25 2.65
CA PHE A 236 -7.15 -10.20 1.32
C PHE A 236 -7.90 -9.22 0.43
N LEU A 237 -7.16 -8.31 -0.20
CA LEU A 237 -7.68 -7.30 -1.10
C LEU A 237 -7.10 -7.46 -2.50
N TYR A 238 -7.97 -7.52 -3.50
CA TYR A 238 -7.53 -7.51 -4.88
C TYR A 238 -6.96 -6.14 -5.25
N CYS A 239 -5.85 -6.12 -5.98
CA CYS A 239 -5.06 -4.91 -6.22
C CYS A 239 -5.85 -3.79 -6.92
N ASP A 240 -6.81 -4.13 -7.81
CA ASP A 240 -7.63 -3.14 -8.49
C ASP A 240 -8.63 -2.46 -7.53
N ASP A 241 -9.20 -3.20 -6.57
CA ASP A 241 -10.08 -2.62 -5.55
C ASP A 241 -9.31 -1.62 -4.68
N VAL A 242 -8.06 -1.95 -4.31
CA VAL A 242 -7.19 -1.01 -3.57
C VAL A 242 -6.84 0.20 -4.43
N ALA A 243 -6.58 0.02 -5.73
CA ALA A 243 -6.34 1.14 -6.64
C ALA A 243 -7.56 2.05 -6.73
N ASP A 244 -8.78 1.50 -6.79
CA ASP A 244 -10.02 2.28 -6.80
C ASP A 244 -10.23 3.05 -5.49
N ALA A 245 -9.90 2.45 -4.33
CA ALA A 245 -9.90 3.15 -3.05
C ALA A 245 -8.97 4.37 -3.05
N VAL A 246 -7.73 4.17 -3.51
CA VAL A 246 -6.71 5.23 -3.58
C VAL A 246 -7.12 6.34 -4.53
N ILE A 247 -7.67 6.00 -5.70
CA ILE A 247 -8.17 6.97 -6.67
C ILE A 247 -9.35 7.76 -6.08
N SER A 248 -10.28 7.09 -5.37
CA SER A 248 -11.39 7.77 -4.71
C SER A 248 -10.91 8.78 -3.65
N LEU A 249 -9.87 8.44 -2.87
CA LEU A 249 -9.22 9.37 -1.93
C LEU A 249 -8.51 10.52 -2.64
N ALA A 250 -7.87 10.26 -3.78
CA ALA A 250 -7.21 11.31 -4.58
C ALA A 250 -8.20 12.30 -5.19
N ASP A 251 -9.40 11.84 -5.55
CA ASP A 251 -10.46 12.65 -6.13
C ASP A 251 -11.18 13.59 -5.12
N LEU A 252 -10.98 13.36 -3.81
CA LEU A 252 -11.60 14.19 -2.79
C LEU A 252 -11.04 15.61 -2.81
N ASP A 253 -11.88 16.56 -2.43
CA ASP A 253 -11.42 17.90 -2.04
C ASP A 253 -10.87 17.84 -0.61
N TRP A 254 -9.54 17.80 -0.48
CA TRP A 254 -8.87 17.68 0.82
C TRP A 254 -8.98 18.95 1.68
N ASP A 255 -9.37 20.06 1.09
CA ASP A 255 -9.55 21.33 1.79
C ASP A 255 -10.99 21.56 2.27
N THR A 256 -11.88 20.60 2.02
CA THR A 256 -13.28 20.70 2.47
C THR A 256 -13.43 20.45 3.96
N ASP A 257 -14.34 21.19 4.61
CA ASP A 257 -14.75 20.95 6.00
C ASP A 257 -15.54 19.63 6.18
N ALA A 258 -15.94 18.97 5.07
CA ALA A 258 -16.60 17.66 5.10
C ALA A 258 -15.66 16.50 5.48
N LEU A 259 -14.34 16.70 5.34
CA LEU A 259 -13.32 15.79 5.87
C LEU A 259 -12.89 16.33 7.23
N ASP A 260 -13.10 15.54 8.28
CA ASP A 260 -12.57 15.86 9.60
C ASP A 260 -11.04 15.79 9.63
N ASP A 261 -10.42 16.40 10.62
CA ASP A 261 -8.97 16.43 10.77
C ASP A 261 -8.38 15.03 11.00
N ASP A 262 -9.18 14.07 11.45
CA ASP A 262 -8.73 12.69 11.68
C ASP A 262 -8.31 11.97 10.39
N PHE A 263 -8.80 12.39 9.22
CA PHE A 263 -8.31 11.90 7.93
C PHE A 263 -6.85 12.27 7.63
N PHE A 264 -6.33 13.32 8.27
CA PHE A 264 -5.00 13.85 8.02
C PHE A 264 -4.07 13.73 9.23
N ASN A 265 -4.63 13.51 10.42
CA ASN A 265 -3.90 13.27 11.67
C ASN A 265 -3.62 11.79 11.93
N GLU A 266 -4.27 10.90 11.19
CA GLU A 266 -4.06 9.46 11.18
C GLU A 266 -4.00 8.95 9.74
N PRO A 267 -3.36 7.80 9.47
CA PRO A 267 -3.51 7.16 8.18
C PRO A 267 -4.93 6.62 7.98
N VAL A 268 -5.30 6.33 6.72
CA VAL A 268 -6.60 5.76 6.37
C VAL A 268 -6.45 4.27 6.07
N ASN A 269 -7.11 3.41 6.82
CA ASN A 269 -7.16 1.98 6.57
C ASN A 269 -8.00 1.66 5.32
N ILE A 270 -7.42 0.86 4.42
CA ILE A 270 -8.15 0.26 3.29
C ILE A 270 -8.32 -1.23 3.62
N GLY A 271 -9.47 -1.57 4.20
CA GLY A 271 -9.82 -2.91 4.65
C GLY A 271 -11.07 -3.44 3.96
N ALA A 272 -11.17 -4.78 3.84
CA ALA A 272 -12.34 -5.45 3.26
C ALA A 272 -13.49 -5.60 4.27
N GLY A 273 -13.18 -5.53 5.57
CA GLY A 273 -14.15 -5.76 6.64
C GLY A 273 -14.42 -7.24 6.94
N PHE A 274 -13.73 -8.16 6.27
CA PHE A 274 -13.81 -9.61 6.51
C PHE A 274 -12.48 -10.28 6.21
N ASP A 275 -12.25 -11.44 6.80
CA ASP A 275 -11.03 -12.21 6.65
C ASP A 275 -11.29 -13.69 6.33
N TYR A 276 -10.25 -14.38 5.89
CA TYR A 276 -10.25 -15.79 5.59
C TYR A 276 -9.13 -16.51 6.36
N SER A 277 -9.36 -17.74 6.77
CA SER A 277 -8.26 -18.61 7.22
C SER A 277 -7.35 -18.96 6.04
N ILE A 278 -6.09 -19.29 6.33
CA ILE A 278 -5.18 -19.75 5.28
C ILE A 278 -5.67 -21.08 4.66
N ALA A 279 -6.42 -21.89 5.41
CA ALA A 279 -7.04 -23.09 4.87
C ALA A 279 -8.15 -22.78 3.86
N GLU A 280 -9.01 -21.78 4.13
CA GLU A 280 -10.03 -21.31 3.17
C GLU A 280 -9.39 -20.71 1.92
N LEU A 281 -8.33 -19.92 2.08
CA LEU A 281 -7.54 -19.39 0.97
C LEU A 281 -6.94 -20.52 0.12
N ALA A 282 -6.28 -21.50 0.75
CA ALA A 282 -5.65 -22.63 0.07
C ALA A 282 -6.67 -23.46 -0.72
N GLY A 283 -7.84 -23.75 -0.12
CA GLY A 283 -8.93 -24.45 -0.79
C GLY A 283 -9.47 -23.69 -2.00
N THR A 284 -9.62 -22.37 -1.88
CA THR A 284 -10.06 -21.53 -3.01
C THR A 284 -9.01 -21.50 -4.12
N ILE A 285 -7.72 -21.39 -3.78
CA ILE A 285 -6.63 -21.44 -4.77
C ILE A 285 -6.58 -22.81 -5.44
N ALA A 286 -6.70 -23.91 -4.69
CA ALA A 286 -6.73 -25.26 -5.25
C ALA A 286 -7.85 -25.40 -6.30
N SER A 287 -9.04 -24.91 -5.98
CA SER A 287 -10.19 -24.90 -6.90
C SER A 287 -9.91 -24.07 -8.16
N VAL A 288 -9.40 -22.84 -8.01
CA VAL A 288 -9.07 -21.94 -9.15
C VAL A 288 -7.99 -22.53 -10.04
N VAL A 289 -6.94 -23.09 -9.45
CA VAL A 289 -5.84 -23.75 -10.18
C VAL A 289 -6.29 -25.06 -10.82
N GLY A 290 -7.30 -25.74 -10.25
CA GLY A 290 -7.74 -27.07 -10.63
C GLY A 290 -6.76 -28.14 -10.12
N TYR A 291 -6.29 -28.03 -8.88
CA TYR A 291 -5.52 -29.04 -8.18
C TYR A 291 -6.45 -29.97 -7.41
N GLU A 292 -6.38 -31.26 -7.68
CA GLU A 292 -7.27 -32.29 -7.13
C GLU A 292 -6.63 -33.14 -6.02
N GLY A 293 -5.35 -32.90 -5.70
CA GLY A 293 -4.64 -33.64 -4.65
C GLY A 293 -5.03 -33.17 -3.24
N GLU A 294 -4.59 -33.93 -2.23
CA GLU A 294 -4.80 -33.61 -0.82
C GLU A 294 -3.93 -32.43 -0.37
N ILE A 295 -4.44 -31.59 0.55
CA ILE A 295 -3.70 -30.51 1.21
C ILE A 295 -3.37 -30.96 2.63
N ASP A 296 -2.08 -31.07 2.96
CA ASP A 296 -1.56 -31.35 4.29
C ASP A 296 -0.96 -30.10 4.93
N TRP A 297 -0.87 -30.11 6.25
CA TRP A 297 -0.35 -29.01 7.06
C TRP A 297 0.84 -29.45 7.89
N ASP A 298 1.99 -28.80 7.68
CA ASP A 298 3.18 -28.97 8.53
C ASP A 298 3.08 -28.03 9.74
N THR A 299 2.51 -28.54 10.82
CA THR A 299 2.33 -27.81 12.07
C THR A 299 3.62 -27.66 12.90
N SER A 300 4.75 -28.22 12.46
CA SER A 300 6.06 -27.97 13.05
C SER A 300 6.58 -26.56 12.71
N MET A 301 6.06 -25.98 11.63
CA MET A 301 6.36 -24.60 11.24
C MET A 301 5.43 -23.62 11.98
N PRO A 302 5.97 -22.48 12.48
CA PRO A 302 5.19 -21.57 13.31
C PRO A 302 4.09 -20.86 12.50
N ASP A 303 2.94 -20.71 13.14
CA ASP A 303 1.92 -19.75 12.69
C ASP A 303 2.40 -18.30 12.97
N GLY A 304 2.01 -17.36 12.12
CA GLY A 304 2.17 -15.92 12.41
C GLY A 304 1.11 -15.41 13.40
N SER A 305 0.87 -14.10 13.42
CA SER A 305 -0.23 -13.50 14.22
C SER A 305 -1.56 -14.19 13.89
N LEU A 306 -2.39 -14.46 14.90
CA LEU A 306 -3.63 -15.26 14.75
C LEU A 306 -4.61 -14.61 13.77
N GLN A 307 -4.75 -13.28 13.80
CA GLN A 307 -5.65 -12.53 12.93
C GLN A 307 -5.05 -11.17 12.57
N LYS A 308 -5.33 -10.68 11.37
CA LYS A 308 -5.08 -9.30 10.95
C LYS A 308 -6.26 -8.84 10.10
N LEU A 309 -7.12 -8.01 10.68
CA LEU A 309 -8.28 -7.40 10.08
C LEU A 309 -8.23 -5.90 10.37
N LEU A 310 -8.25 -5.05 9.35
CA LEU A 310 -8.26 -3.60 9.52
C LEU A 310 -9.69 -3.09 9.79
N ASP A 311 -9.80 -2.06 10.61
CA ASP A 311 -11.03 -1.28 10.66
C ASP A 311 -11.11 -0.37 9.43
N GLY A 312 -11.96 -0.76 8.48
CA GLY A 312 -12.21 -0.03 7.23
C GLY A 312 -13.35 0.99 7.32
N SER A 313 -13.78 1.37 8.52
CA SER A 313 -14.97 2.20 8.72
C SER A 313 -14.86 3.59 8.08
N LYS A 314 -13.67 4.20 8.01
CA LYS A 314 -13.44 5.47 7.31
C LYS A 314 -13.80 5.35 5.82
N MET A 315 -13.29 4.32 5.14
CA MET A 315 -13.58 4.10 3.72
C MET A 315 -15.05 3.73 3.47
N THR A 316 -15.65 2.93 4.36
CA THR A 316 -17.07 2.58 4.28
C THR A 316 -17.98 3.81 4.42
N LYS A 317 -17.69 4.74 5.36
CA LYS A 317 -18.40 6.01 5.49
C LYS A 317 -18.32 6.87 4.24
N MET A 318 -17.23 6.77 3.48
CA MET A 318 -17.06 7.44 2.18
C MET A 318 -17.76 6.73 1.03
N GLY A 319 -18.43 5.60 1.29
CA GLY A 319 -19.14 4.81 0.28
C GLY A 319 -18.25 3.84 -0.49
N TRP A 320 -16.98 3.64 -0.09
CA TRP A 320 -16.14 2.65 -0.72
C TRP A 320 -16.19 1.30 0.00
N GLN A 321 -16.27 0.24 -0.79
CA GLN A 321 -16.11 -1.15 -0.36
C GLN A 321 -15.45 -1.95 -1.48
N PRO A 322 -14.67 -3.00 -1.18
CA PRO A 322 -14.14 -3.88 -2.22
C PRO A 322 -15.32 -4.60 -2.92
N HIS A 323 -15.20 -4.76 -4.22
CA HIS A 323 -16.24 -5.37 -5.05
C HIS A 323 -15.79 -6.70 -5.69
N THR A 324 -14.50 -7.02 -5.65
CA THR A 324 -13.95 -8.26 -6.20
C THR A 324 -13.97 -9.37 -5.15
N SER A 325 -14.70 -10.46 -5.41
CA SER A 325 -14.67 -11.62 -4.52
C SER A 325 -13.28 -12.26 -4.49
N LEU A 326 -12.96 -12.99 -3.41
CA LEU A 326 -11.66 -13.71 -3.33
C LEU A 326 -11.49 -14.67 -4.52
N ALA A 327 -12.54 -15.42 -4.88
CA ALA A 327 -12.48 -16.37 -5.99
C ALA A 327 -12.24 -15.68 -7.34
N ASP A 328 -12.94 -14.57 -7.62
CA ASP A 328 -12.77 -13.83 -8.88
C ASP A 328 -11.37 -13.17 -8.97
N GLY A 329 -10.90 -12.57 -7.87
CA GLY A 329 -9.57 -11.98 -7.81
C GLY A 329 -8.46 -13.02 -7.99
N LEU A 330 -8.61 -14.20 -7.37
CA LEU A 330 -7.68 -15.33 -7.54
C LEU A 330 -7.71 -15.86 -8.97
N ALA A 331 -8.88 -15.98 -9.60
CA ALA A 331 -9.00 -16.42 -11.00
C ALA A 331 -8.25 -15.47 -11.95
N LYS A 332 -8.49 -14.15 -11.85
CA LYS A 332 -7.77 -13.13 -12.62
C LYS A 332 -6.26 -13.16 -12.38
N THR A 333 -5.86 -13.35 -11.13
CA THR A 333 -4.44 -13.42 -10.74
C THR A 333 -3.76 -14.66 -11.33
N TYR A 334 -4.44 -15.80 -11.31
CA TYR A 334 -3.92 -17.06 -11.84
C TYR A 334 -3.86 -17.05 -13.37
N GLU A 335 -4.86 -16.50 -14.05
CA GLU A 335 -4.86 -16.29 -15.50
C GLU A 335 -3.62 -15.47 -15.92
N TRP A 336 -3.41 -14.32 -15.29
CA TRP A 336 -2.23 -13.48 -15.53
C TRP A 336 -0.90 -14.24 -15.27
N TYR A 337 -0.85 -15.04 -14.18
CA TYR A 337 0.34 -15.84 -13.86
C TYR A 337 0.65 -16.87 -14.95
N CYS A 338 -0.37 -17.55 -15.47
CA CYS A 338 -0.21 -18.50 -16.57
C CYS A 338 0.24 -17.83 -17.88
N GLU A 339 -0.34 -16.67 -18.23
CA GLU A 339 0.07 -15.88 -19.41
C GLU A 339 1.54 -15.44 -19.31
N ARG A 340 1.97 -15.00 -18.14
CA ARG A 340 3.35 -14.62 -17.91
C ARG A 340 4.30 -15.80 -18.10
N LEU A 341 4.01 -16.98 -17.51
CA LEU A 341 4.84 -18.19 -17.70
C LEU A 341 4.91 -18.63 -19.16
N ALA A 342 3.86 -18.41 -19.94
CA ALA A 342 3.85 -18.75 -21.36
C ALA A 342 4.68 -17.77 -22.21
N SER A 343 5.02 -16.59 -21.68
CA SER A 343 5.81 -15.54 -22.37
C SER A 343 7.30 -15.56 -22.00
N GLU A 344 7.70 -16.27 -20.95
CA GLU A 344 9.08 -16.52 -20.53
C GLU A 344 9.67 -17.76 -21.23
#